data_cfb6913538e39ffa7ae6f94d8a84b054
#
_entry.id   cfb6913538e39ffa7ae6f94d8a84b054
#
_cell.length_a   1.000
_cell.length_b   1.000
_cell.length_c   1.000
_cell.angle_alpha   90.00
_cell.angle_beta   90.00
_cell.angle_gamma   90.00
#
_symmetry.space_group_name_H-M   'P 1'
#
loop_
_entity.id
_entity.type
_entity.pdbx_description
1 polymer ?
#
loop_
_entity_poly.entity_id
_entity_poly.type
_entity_poly.pdbx_seq_one_letter_code
_entity_poly.pdbx_strand_id
1 'polypeptide(L)'
;MAKEIKFNIEARELMKQGVDQLANAVKVTLGPKGRNVVIEKKFGAPQITKDGVTVAKEIELEDHFENTGAQLVKSVASKTGDDAGDGTTTATLLAQAIVSEGLKNVTAGANPMDLKRGIDKAVTAVVDYIKENAEQVGDNYDKIEQVATVSANNDKEIGELLAEAMRKVSKDGVITIEESKSRDTHIGVVEGMQFDRGYLSAYFVTDSEKMECVMDNPYILIYDKKISNIKDFLPILQPAAESGRPLLVIAEDVDSEALTTLVVNRLRGGLKICAVKAPGFGDRRKAMLEDIAVLTGGTVISEEKGLKLEQATLEMLGTCEKLTVSKDNTTIVNGAGDSQAIKDRVNQIKKEIELTTSSYDKEKLQERLAKLAGGVAVLYVGANSEVEMKEKKDRVDDALCATRAAIEEGVVAGGGTTYIRAQQKLAELKGDNADEQTGINIVCRAIEEPLRQIAFNGGGEGAVVVQKVREGQGDFGYNARTDEYEDLRKAGIIDPAKVARVALENTASIAGMFLTTECLIVDKPEKEPAMPMGNPGMGGMM
;
A
#
# COMPACT_ATOMS: atom_id res chain seq x y z
N MET A 1 23.79 16.14 -19.31
CA MET A 1 24.43 16.41 -18.00
C MET A 1 25.69 15.58 -17.85
N ALA A 2 26.76 16.16 -17.27
CA ALA A 2 27.98 15.40 -16.97
C ALA A 2 27.70 14.45 -15.81
N LYS A 3 28.36 13.28 -15.80
CA LYS A 3 28.24 12.29 -14.71
C LYS A 3 29.48 12.37 -13.81
N GLU A 4 29.28 12.09 -12.54
CA GLU A 4 30.32 11.85 -11.56
C GLU A 4 30.29 10.38 -11.16
N ILE A 5 31.46 9.76 -11.03
CA ILE A 5 31.56 8.31 -10.84
C ILE A 5 32.49 8.08 -9.65
N LYS A 6 32.03 7.23 -8.72
CA LYS A 6 32.80 6.75 -7.59
C LYS A 6 32.83 5.23 -7.57
N PHE A 7 33.88 4.67 -6.99
CA PHE A 7 34.14 3.23 -6.99
C PHE A 7 34.47 2.72 -5.59
N ASN A 8 34.38 1.41 -5.43
CA ASN A 8 34.86 0.67 -4.26
C ASN A 8 34.24 1.17 -2.93
N ILE A 9 35.08 1.28 -1.92
CA ILE A 9 34.70 1.64 -0.55
C ILE A 9 34.07 3.03 -0.51
N GLU A 10 34.63 4.02 -1.23
CA GLU A 10 34.12 5.39 -1.22
C GLU A 10 32.62 5.46 -1.67
N ALA A 11 32.30 4.77 -2.75
CA ALA A 11 30.91 4.72 -3.25
C ALA A 11 29.97 4.08 -2.22
N ARG A 12 30.39 2.98 -1.62
CA ARG A 12 29.59 2.23 -0.63
C ARG A 12 29.39 2.97 0.69
N GLU A 13 30.42 3.69 1.17
CA GLU A 13 30.31 4.50 2.39
C GLU A 13 29.33 5.66 2.24
N LEU A 14 29.36 6.39 1.12
CA LEU A 14 28.42 7.47 0.85
C LEU A 14 26.98 6.94 0.75
N MET A 15 26.77 5.87 -0.02
CA MET A 15 25.45 5.24 -0.08
C MET A 15 24.98 4.81 1.32
N LYS A 16 25.87 4.23 2.15
CA LYS A 16 25.52 3.82 3.52
C LYS A 16 25.12 5.01 4.39
N GLN A 17 25.77 6.16 4.26
CA GLN A 17 25.38 7.38 4.98
C GLN A 17 23.94 7.78 4.64
N GLY A 18 23.55 7.70 3.37
CA GLY A 18 22.18 7.94 2.95
C GLY A 18 21.18 6.92 3.53
N VAL A 19 21.53 5.63 3.52
CA VAL A 19 20.74 4.58 4.19
C VAL A 19 20.55 4.90 5.67
N ASP A 20 21.63 5.28 6.37
CA ASP A 20 21.58 5.57 7.80
C ASP A 20 20.73 6.81 8.11
N GLN A 21 20.84 7.87 7.33
CA GLN A 21 20.03 9.09 7.51
C GLN A 21 18.55 8.78 7.39
N LEU A 22 18.13 8.10 6.33
CA LEU A 22 16.74 7.73 6.12
C LEU A 22 16.23 6.77 7.20
N ALA A 23 16.94 5.67 7.45
CA ALA A 23 16.50 4.67 8.41
C ALA A 23 16.45 5.22 9.84
N ASN A 24 17.38 6.11 10.23
CA ASN A 24 17.36 6.76 11.54
C ASN A 24 16.14 7.68 11.74
N ALA A 25 15.67 8.35 10.68
CA ALA A 25 14.46 9.15 10.74
C ALA A 25 13.19 8.28 10.84
N VAL A 26 13.16 7.13 10.14
CA VAL A 26 12.00 6.24 10.10
C VAL A 26 11.87 5.40 11.37
N LYS A 27 12.95 4.79 11.88
CA LYS A 27 12.91 3.82 12.99
C LYS A 27 12.41 4.35 14.33
N VAL A 28 12.38 5.70 14.53
CA VAL A 28 11.86 6.31 15.75
C VAL A 28 10.35 6.12 15.92
N THR A 29 9.65 5.77 14.84
CA THR A 29 8.20 5.54 14.83
C THR A 29 7.82 4.12 15.25
N LEU A 30 8.77 3.17 15.30
CA LEU A 30 8.50 1.74 15.49
C LEU A 30 8.02 1.40 16.90
N GLY A 31 6.97 0.59 16.96
CA GLY A 31 6.45 -0.03 18.18
C GLY A 31 5.51 0.87 18.99
N PRO A 32 4.94 0.35 20.10
CA PRO A 32 3.88 1.01 20.87
C PRO A 32 4.32 2.31 21.55
N LYS A 33 5.61 2.51 21.77
CA LYS A 33 6.22 3.74 22.29
C LYS A 33 6.97 4.53 21.21
N GLY A 34 6.76 4.19 19.93
CA GLY A 34 7.25 4.96 18.80
C GLY A 34 6.71 6.40 18.80
N ARG A 35 7.50 7.32 18.24
CA ARG A 35 7.24 8.76 18.29
C ARG A 35 6.87 9.30 16.92
N ASN A 36 6.15 10.41 16.89
CA ASN A 36 5.81 11.10 15.65
C ASN A 36 7.05 11.76 15.04
N VAL A 37 7.03 11.81 13.71
CA VAL A 37 7.93 12.63 12.90
C VAL A 37 7.13 13.83 12.39
N VAL A 38 7.73 15.01 12.41
CA VAL A 38 7.14 16.24 11.89
C VAL A 38 7.81 16.57 10.57
N ILE A 39 7.03 16.71 9.52
CA ILE A 39 7.48 16.99 8.15
C ILE A 39 7.04 18.39 7.77
N GLU A 40 7.99 19.23 7.39
CA GLU A 40 7.68 20.56 6.86
C GLU A 40 7.04 20.42 5.46
N LYS A 41 5.98 21.19 5.21
CA LYS A 41 5.37 21.30 3.88
C LYS A 41 5.57 22.71 3.36
N LYS A 42 5.88 22.84 2.06
CA LYS A 42 6.05 24.14 1.40
C LYS A 42 4.82 25.03 1.48
N PHE A 43 3.65 24.41 1.56
CA PHE A 43 2.36 25.09 1.70
C PHE A 43 1.50 24.34 2.71
N GLY A 44 0.80 25.07 3.59
CA GLY A 44 -0.09 24.50 4.61
C GLY A 44 0.60 24.24 5.94
N ALA A 45 -0.06 23.46 6.80
CA ALA A 45 0.47 23.05 8.09
C ALA A 45 1.51 21.92 7.96
N PRO A 46 2.49 21.82 8.87
CA PRO A 46 3.38 20.67 8.91
C PRO A 46 2.59 19.37 9.07
N GLN A 47 3.03 18.32 8.40
CA GLN A 47 2.47 16.98 8.55
C GLN A 47 3.09 16.29 9.75
N ILE A 48 2.25 15.68 10.59
CA ILE A 48 2.69 14.84 11.72
C ILE A 48 2.27 13.41 11.39
N THR A 49 3.22 12.48 11.42
CA THR A 49 2.94 11.08 11.09
C THR A 49 3.83 10.12 11.87
N LYS A 50 3.38 8.87 12.01
CA LYS A 50 4.17 7.71 12.44
C LYS A 50 4.37 6.70 11.31
N ASP A 51 3.72 6.88 10.18
CA ASP A 51 3.87 5.97 9.05
C ASP A 51 5.27 6.07 8.45
N GLY A 52 5.94 4.91 8.39
CA GLY A 52 7.31 4.81 7.94
C GLY A 52 7.49 5.12 6.45
N VAL A 53 6.55 4.75 5.59
CA VAL A 53 6.64 5.03 4.16
C VAL A 53 6.46 6.52 3.87
N THR A 54 5.54 7.18 4.56
CA THR A 54 5.34 8.63 4.44
C THR A 54 6.61 9.39 4.84
N VAL A 55 7.24 9.02 5.97
CA VAL A 55 8.53 9.62 6.37
C VAL A 55 9.61 9.34 5.32
N ALA A 56 9.73 8.10 4.84
CA ALA A 56 10.74 7.74 3.86
C ALA A 56 10.57 8.48 2.52
N LYS A 57 9.33 8.69 2.07
CA LYS A 57 9.02 9.39 0.81
C LYS A 57 9.46 10.87 0.82
N GLU A 58 9.43 11.52 1.97
CA GLU A 58 9.80 12.95 2.10
C GLU A 58 11.30 13.18 2.23
N ILE A 59 12.10 12.13 2.46
CA ILE A 59 13.54 12.28 2.60
C ILE A 59 14.20 12.35 1.24
N GLU A 60 14.85 13.49 0.99
CA GLU A 60 15.71 13.74 -0.15
C GLU A 60 16.97 14.44 0.34
N LEU A 61 18.15 13.92 -0.02
CA LEU A 61 19.43 14.39 0.47
C LEU A 61 20.12 15.25 -0.59
N GLU A 62 20.86 16.26 -0.14
CA GLU A 62 21.55 17.20 -1.01
C GLU A 62 22.70 16.52 -1.78
N ASP A 63 23.46 15.64 -1.12
CA ASP A 63 24.49 14.87 -1.77
C ASP A 63 23.89 13.74 -2.62
N HIS A 64 24.15 13.75 -3.93
CA HIS A 64 23.57 12.78 -4.87
C HIS A 64 24.00 11.33 -4.62
N PHE A 65 25.21 11.09 -4.08
CA PHE A 65 25.71 9.75 -3.75
C PHE A 65 25.00 9.21 -2.50
N GLU A 66 24.88 10.02 -1.45
CA GLU A 66 24.12 9.68 -0.25
C GLU A 66 22.63 9.47 -0.60
N ASN A 67 22.07 10.39 -1.39
CA ASN A 67 20.69 10.31 -1.83
C ASN A 67 20.37 9.02 -2.58
N THR A 68 21.32 8.51 -3.39
CA THR A 68 21.11 7.21 -4.07
C THR A 68 20.95 6.07 -3.05
N GLY A 69 21.72 6.07 -1.97
CA GLY A 69 21.56 5.11 -0.86
C GLY A 69 20.20 5.25 -0.16
N ALA A 70 19.78 6.48 0.13
CA ALA A 70 18.47 6.76 0.69
C ALA A 70 17.34 6.29 -0.24
N GLN A 71 17.42 6.54 -1.55
CA GLN A 71 16.42 6.13 -2.53
C GLN A 71 16.28 4.60 -2.64
N LEU A 72 17.36 3.83 -2.47
CA LEU A 72 17.28 2.37 -2.42
C LEU A 72 16.45 1.89 -1.24
N VAL A 73 16.65 2.44 -0.04
CA VAL A 73 15.86 2.07 1.15
C VAL A 73 14.43 2.60 1.04
N LYS A 74 14.23 3.80 0.49
CA LYS A 74 12.91 4.33 0.16
C LYS A 74 12.12 3.38 -0.76
N SER A 75 12.78 2.76 -1.74
CA SER A 75 12.15 1.77 -2.61
C SER A 75 11.74 0.50 -1.87
N VAL A 76 12.52 0.06 -0.85
CA VAL A 76 12.14 -1.06 0.03
C VAL A 76 10.87 -0.73 0.80
N ALA A 77 10.82 0.45 1.44
CA ALA A 77 9.65 0.87 2.20
C ALA A 77 8.40 0.97 1.32
N SER A 78 8.51 1.62 0.15
CA SER A 78 7.40 1.77 -0.80
C SER A 78 6.90 0.41 -1.29
N LYS A 79 7.81 -0.47 -1.72
CA LYS A 79 7.43 -1.80 -2.20
C LYS A 79 6.77 -2.66 -1.12
N THR A 80 7.25 -2.56 0.13
CA THR A 80 6.64 -3.28 1.26
C THR A 80 5.24 -2.74 1.55
N GLY A 81 5.03 -1.43 1.47
CA GLY A 81 3.71 -0.81 1.54
C GLY A 81 2.78 -1.30 0.43
N ASP A 82 3.26 -1.35 -0.82
CA ASP A 82 2.47 -1.82 -1.97
C ASP A 82 2.08 -3.30 -1.85
N ASP A 83 3.00 -4.17 -1.38
CA ASP A 83 2.80 -5.63 -1.35
C ASP A 83 2.01 -6.09 -0.10
N ALA A 84 2.19 -5.45 1.05
CA ALA A 84 1.63 -5.88 2.34
C ALA A 84 0.79 -4.80 3.05
N GLY A 85 0.90 -3.54 2.63
CA GLY A 85 0.16 -2.40 3.18
C GLY A 85 0.65 -1.93 4.56
N ASP A 86 1.60 -2.65 5.18
CA ASP A 86 2.18 -2.35 6.50
C ASP A 86 3.62 -2.89 6.56
N GLY A 87 4.33 -2.67 7.69
CA GLY A 87 5.70 -3.17 7.91
C GLY A 87 6.80 -2.36 7.24
N THR A 88 6.51 -1.18 6.73
CA THR A 88 7.44 -0.31 6.02
C THR A 88 8.61 0.15 6.89
N THR A 89 8.35 0.45 8.16
CA THR A 89 9.37 0.79 9.17
C THR A 89 10.28 -0.40 9.48
N THR A 90 9.69 -1.60 9.64
CA THR A 90 10.44 -2.83 9.88
C THR A 90 11.35 -3.17 8.70
N ALA A 91 10.85 -3.05 7.47
CA ALA A 91 11.63 -3.29 6.26
C ALA A 91 12.81 -2.29 6.13
N THR A 92 12.57 -1.02 6.40
CA THR A 92 13.61 0.03 6.41
C THR A 92 14.71 -0.27 7.43
N LEU A 93 14.35 -0.67 8.64
CA LEU A 93 15.27 -1.01 9.71
C LEU A 93 16.10 -2.27 9.38
N LEU A 94 15.45 -3.31 8.86
CA LEU A 94 16.13 -4.53 8.41
C LEU A 94 17.11 -4.23 7.28
N ALA A 95 16.76 -3.33 6.35
CA ALA A 95 17.67 -2.91 5.27
C ALA A 95 18.93 -2.23 5.83
N GLN A 96 18.77 -1.30 6.77
CA GLN A 96 19.89 -0.68 7.47
C GLN A 96 20.78 -1.73 8.15
N ALA A 97 20.16 -2.69 8.83
CA ALA A 97 20.90 -3.73 9.57
C ALA A 97 21.70 -4.65 8.64
N ILE A 98 21.07 -5.18 7.58
CA ILE A 98 21.75 -6.07 6.63
C ILE A 98 22.87 -5.33 5.89
N VAL A 99 22.62 -4.10 5.43
CA VAL A 99 23.64 -3.27 4.77
C VAL A 99 24.80 -2.99 5.73
N SER A 100 24.52 -2.60 6.97
CA SER A 100 25.56 -2.26 7.94
C SER A 100 26.42 -3.46 8.33
N GLU A 101 25.82 -4.62 8.60
CA GLU A 101 26.58 -5.84 8.91
C GLU A 101 27.30 -6.40 7.67
N GLY A 102 26.63 -6.35 6.50
CA GLY A 102 27.21 -6.82 5.24
C GLY A 102 28.45 -6.01 4.82
N LEU A 103 28.39 -4.68 4.89
CA LEU A 103 29.53 -3.83 4.53
C LEU A 103 30.77 -4.05 5.39
N LYS A 104 30.64 -4.35 6.67
CA LYS A 104 31.77 -4.70 7.53
C LYS A 104 32.53 -5.90 6.96
N ASN A 105 31.79 -6.92 6.50
CA ASN A 105 32.38 -8.13 5.94
C ASN A 105 32.95 -7.93 4.53
N VAL A 106 32.24 -7.16 3.67
CA VAL A 106 32.79 -6.79 2.33
C VAL A 106 34.08 -6.00 2.46
N THR A 107 34.12 -5.04 3.38
CA THR A 107 35.36 -4.26 3.66
C THR A 107 36.50 -5.13 4.22
N ALA A 108 36.17 -6.18 4.97
CA ALA A 108 37.11 -7.17 5.45
C ALA A 108 37.56 -8.17 4.38
N GLY A 109 37.07 -8.09 3.16
CA GLY A 109 37.50 -8.89 2.01
C GLY A 109 36.65 -10.10 1.68
N ALA A 110 35.45 -10.25 2.30
CA ALA A 110 34.49 -11.30 1.93
C ALA A 110 33.94 -11.07 0.52
N ASN A 111 33.68 -12.15 -0.21
CA ASN A 111 33.13 -12.10 -1.55
C ASN A 111 31.64 -11.65 -1.50
N PRO A 112 31.28 -10.46 -2.05
CA PRO A 112 29.92 -9.94 -1.97
C PRO A 112 28.87 -10.85 -2.61
N MET A 113 29.24 -11.60 -3.65
CA MET A 113 28.34 -12.50 -4.36
C MET A 113 27.98 -13.73 -3.51
N ASP A 114 28.97 -14.26 -2.76
CA ASP A 114 28.72 -15.39 -1.85
C ASP A 114 28.00 -14.93 -0.58
N LEU A 115 28.32 -13.73 -0.06
CA LEU A 115 27.52 -13.10 1.00
C LEU A 115 26.05 -13.01 0.60
N LYS A 116 25.76 -12.53 -0.63
CA LYS A 116 24.40 -12.43 -1.14
C LYS A 116 23.72 -13.79 -1.21
N ARG A 117 24.39 -14.85 -1.68
CA ARG A 117 23.84 -16.22 -1.70
C ARG A 117 23.47 -16.70 -0.28
N GLY A 118 24.35 -16.42 0.69
CA GLY A 118 24.11 -16.73 2.10
C GLY A 118 22.90 -15.97 2.66
N ILE A 119 22.76 -14.69 2.33
CA ILE A 119 21.61 -13.86 2.70
C ILE A 119 20.33 -14.45 2.09
N ASP A 120 20.30 -14.73 0.79
CA ASP A 120 19.14 -15.29 0.10
C ASP A 120 18.71 -16.63 0.72
N LYS A 121 19.67 -17.51 1.03
CA LYS A 121 19.44 -18.80 1.70
C LYS A 121 18.85 -18.64 3.10
N ALA A 122 19.39 -17.71 3.88
CA ALA A 122 18.90 -17.42 5.23
C ALA A 122 17.48 -16.83 5.21
N VAL A 123 17.20 -15.91 4.30
CA VAL A 123 15.88 -15.29 4.15
C VAL A 123 14.83 -16.33 3.79
N THR A 124 15.13 -17.25 2.87
CA THR A 124 14.25 -18.36 2.53
C THR A 124 13.91 -19.20 3.78
N ALA A 125 14.89 -19.55 4.59
CA ALA A 125 14.68 -20.34 5.80
C ALA A 125 13.83 -19.59 6.84
N VAL A 126 14.01 -18.27 7.01
CA VAL A 126 13.18 -17.45 7.91
C VAL A 126 11.75 -17.33 7.38
N VAL A 127 11.58 -17.13 6.08
CA VAL A 127 10.26 -17.06 5.43
C VAL A 127 9.49 -18.37 5.59
N ASP A 128 10.16 -19.50 5.39
CA ASP A 128 9.55 -20.82 5.59
C ASP A 128 9.14 -21.01 7.07
N TYR A 129 10.00 -20.59 8.01
CA TYR A 129 9.65 -20.60 9.43
C TYR A 129 8.40 -19.76 9.76
N ILE A 130 8.30 -18.54 9.19
CA ILE A 130 7.14 -17.66 9.37
C ILE A 130 5.88 -18.35 8.86
N LYS A 131 5.92 -18.93 7.66
CA LYS A 131 4.78 -19.64 7.06
C LYS A 131 4.36 -20.88 7.85
N GLU A 132 5.32 -21.68 8.32
CA GLU A 132 5.08 -22.88 9.11
C GLU A 132 4.42 -22.57 10.47
N ASN A 133 4.71 -21.41 11.06
CA ASN A 133 4.21 -20.99 12.37
C ASN A 133 3.05 -19.99 12.31
N ALA A 134 2.58 -19.66 11.11
CA ALA A 134 1.44 -18.78 10.92
C ALA A 134 0.14 -19.49 11.31
N GLU A 135 -0.61 -18.87 12.21
CA GLU A 135 -1.93 -19.34 12.62
C GLU A 135 -3.00 -18.62 11.78
N GLN A 136 -3.83 -19.40 11.10
CA GLN A 136 -4.91 -18.84 10.30
C GLN A 136 -5.93 -18.10 11.17
N VAL A 137 -6.31 -16.90 10.74
CA VAL A 137 -7.29 -16.08 11.45
C VAL A 137 -8.69 -16.69 11.36
N GLY A 138 -9.01 -17.29 10.20
CA GLY A 138 -10.32 -17.91 10.00
C GLY A 138 -11.47 -16.92 10.27
N ASP A 139 -12.54 -17.34 10.96
CA ASP A 139 -13.69 -16.51 11.35
C ASP A 139 -13.51 -15.88 12.75
N ASN A 140 -12.29 -15.78 13.24
CA ASN A 140 -12.01 -15.23 14.56
C ASN A 140 -11.85 -13.71 14.50
N TYR A 141 -12.96 -13.00 14.70
CA TYR A 141 -12.98 -11.53 14.70
C TYR A 141 -12.22 -10.91 15.89
N ASP A 142 -11.97 -11.64 16.96
CA ASP A 142 -11.17 -11.16 18.08
C ASP A 142 -9.69 -11.04 17.66
N LYS A 143 -9.19 -11.96 16.83
CA LYS A 143 -7.85 -11.84 16.25
C LYS A 143 -7.76 -10.68 15.25
N ILE A 144 -8.82 -10.44 14.47
CA ILE A 144 -8.91 -9.29 13.58
C ILE A 144 -8.80 -7.99 14.39
N GLU A 145 -9.55 -7.88 15.49
CA GLU A 145 -9.48 -6.74 16.41
C GLU A 145 -8.08 -6.56 17.01
N GLN A 146 -7.44 -7.65 17.42
CA GLN A 146 -6.08 -7.62 17.97
C GLN A 146 -5.06 -7.12 16.94
N VAL A 147 -5.08 -7.66 15.72
CA VAL A 147 -4.19 -7.20 14.63
C VAL A 147 -4.42 -5.73 14.34
N ALA A 148 -5.68 -5.33 14.15
CA ALA A 148 -6.03 -3.94 13.87
C ALA A 148 -5.61 -3.00 15.00
N THR A 149 -5.80 -3.41 16.25
CA THR A 149 -5.37 -2.64 17.44
C THR A 149 -3.84 -2.45 17.44
N VAL A 150 -3.07 -3.52 17.22
CA VAL A 150 -1.60 -3.47 17.22
C VAL A 150 -1.10 -2.55 16.10
N SER A 151 -1.60 -2.72 14.88
CA SER A 151 -1.20 -1.91 13.74
C SER A 151 -1.63 -0.44 13.89
N ALA A 152 -2.78 -0.18 14.54
CA ALA A 152 -3.22 1.17 14.90
C ALA A 152 -2.47 1.77 16.11
N ASN A 153 -1.25 1.35 16.43
CA ASN A 153 -0.48 1.82 17.59
C ASN A 153 -1.18 1.59 18.94
N ASN A 154 -1.83 0.44 19.12
CA ASN A 154 -2.64 0.07 20.29
C ASN A 154 -3.89 0.93 20.53
N ASP A 155 -4.46 1.48 19.48
CA ASP A 155 -5.76 2.15 19.51
C ASP A 155 -6.88 1.10 19.42
N LYS A 156 -7.49 0.79 20.58
CA LYS A 156 -8.57 -0.20 20.65
C LYS A 156 -9.83 0.23 19.92
N GLU A 157 -10.14 1.55 19.92
CA GLU A 157 -11.32 2.07 19.23
C GLU A 157 -11.24 1.76 17.74
N ILE A 158 -10.09 1.97 17.13
CA ILE A 158 -9.87 1.62 15.72
C ILE A 158 -9.96 0.11 15.51
N GLY A 159 -9.38 -0.70 16.41
CA GLY A 159 -9.44 -2.16 16.33
C GLY A 159 -10.88 -2.70 16.37
N GLU A 160 -11.67 -2.25 17.33
CA GLU A 160 -13.09 -2.61 17.49
C GLU A 160 -13.92 -2.20 16.26
N LEU A 161 -13.72 -0.97 15.77
CA LEU A 161 -14.42 -0.46 14.58
C LEU A 161 -14.09 -1.27 13.33
N LEU A 162 -12.84 -1.62 13.08
CA LEU A 162 -12.46 -2.43 11.93
C LEU A 162 -13.01 -3.86 12.01
N ALA A 163 -12.97 -4.48 13.19
CA ALA A 163 -13.58 -5.80 13.39
C ALA A 163 -15.11 -5.76 13.18
N GLU A 164 -15.78 -4.68 13.64
CA GLU A 164 -17.21 -4.47 13.39
C GLU A 164 -17.49 -4.25 11.90
N ALA A 165 -16.67 -3.46 11.20
CA ALA A 165 -16.79 -3.25 9.76
C ALA A 165 -16.73 -4.59 9.01
N MET A 166 -15.72 -5.42 9.33
CA MET A 166 -15.56 -6.74 8.71
C MET A 166 -16.71 -7.72 9.03
N ARG A 167 -17.29 -7.63 10.23
CA ARG A 167 -18.51 -8.42 10.55
C ARG A 167 -19.70 -8.02 9.68
N LYS A 168 -19.82 -6.73 9.35
CA LYS A 168 -20.96 -6.21 8.56
C LYS A 168 -20.86 -6.57 7.08
N VAL A 169 -19.68 -6.51 6.49
CA VAL A 169 -19.48 -6.73 5.05
C VAL A 169 -18.84 -8.07 4.70
N SER A 170 -18.59 -8.93 5.68
CA SER A 170 -17.80 -10.16 5.56
C SER A 170 -16.30 -9.92 5.26
N LYS A 171 -15.50 -11.00 5.25
CA LYS A 171 -14.04 -10.92 5.06
C LYS A 171 -13.62 -10.42 3.67
N ASP A 172 -14.42 -10.78 2.66
CA ASP A 172 -14.21 -10.39 1.27
C ASP A 172 -14.90 -9.05 0.94
N GLY A 173 -15.52 -8.43 1.96
CA GLY A 173 -16.23 -7.18 1.82
C GLY A 173 -15.30 -5.99 1.66
N VAL A 174 -15.80 -4.96 1.01
CA VAL A 174 -15.06 -3.73 0.77
C VAL A 174 -15.20 -2.80 1.98
N ILE A 175 -14.05 -2.34 2.49
CA ILE A 175 -14.00 -1.30 3.52
C ILE A 175 -13.23 -0.13 2.92
N THR A 176 -13.83 1.06 2.99
CA THR A 176 -13.22 2.34 2.58
C THR A 176 -13.12 3.28 3.78
N ILE A 177 -12.20 4.22 3.72
CA ILE A 177 -11.93 5.17 4.79
C ILE A 177 -12.22 6.57 4.27
N GLU A 178 -13.13 7.25 4.94
CA GLU A 178 -13.58 8.59 4.59
C GLU A 178 -13.42 9.56 5.76
N GLU A 179 -13.38 10.85 5.45
CA GLU A 179 -13.40 11.89 6.46
C GLU A 179 -14.81 12.09 7.01
N SER A 180 -14.95 12.04 8.33
CA SER A 180 -16.21 12.36 8.99
C SER A 180 -16.47 13.87 8.96
N LYS A 181 -17.72 14.25 8.75
CA LYS A 181 -18.17 15.64 8.93
C LYS A 181 -18.32 16.01 10.41
N SER A 182 -18.23 15.03 11.31
CA SER A 182 -18.29 15.19 12.76
C SER A 182 -16.92 14.88 13.38
N ARG A 183 -16.78 15.12 14.68
CA ARG A 183 -15.56 14.75 15.44
C ARG A 183 -15.47 13.25 15.74
N ASP A 184 -16.59 12.55 15.62
CA ASP A 184 -16.69 11.15 16.00
C ASP A 184 -16.31 10.24 14.85
N THR A 185 -15.55 9.20 15.16
CA THR A 185 -15.26 8.11 14.23
C THR A 185 -16.37 7.07 14.31
N HIS A 186 -16.92 6.67 13.16
CA HIS A 186 -18.04 5.73 13.11
C HIS A 186 -18.05 4.94 11.80
N ILE A 187 -18.82 3.85 11.77
CA ILE A 187 -19.00 3.00 10.59
C ILE A 187 -20.39 3.20 10.01
N GLY A 188 -20.44 3.47 8.71
CA GLY A 188 -21.63 3.34 7.87
C GLY A 188 -21.49 2.13 6.95
N VAL A 189 -22.63 1.50 6.61
CA VAL A 189 -22.69 0.54 5.50
C VAL A 189 -23.56 1.14 4.43
N VAL A 190 -23.03 1.24 3.23
CA VAL A 190 -23.69 1.86 2.08
C VAL A 190 -23.75 0.86 0.92
N GLU A 191 -24.68 1.10 -0.01
CA GLU A 191 -24.75 0.36 -1.24
C GLU A 191 -23.52 0.67 -2.10
N GLY A 192 -22.83 -0.37 -2.57
CA GLY A 192 -21.61 -0.20 -3.33
C GLY A 192 -21.00 -1.53 -3.75
N MET A 193 -19.98 -1.47 -4.58
CA MET A 193 -19.23 -2.66 -4.99
C MET A 193 -17.80 -2.32 -5.41
N GLN A 194 -16.95 -3.33 -5.39
CA GLN A 194 -15.61 -3.27 -5.96
C GLN A 194 -15.46 -4.34 -7.05
N PHE A 195 -14.71 -4.00 -8.10
CA PHE A 195 -14.31 -4.97 -9.13
C PHE A 195 -12.85 -4.81 -9.54
N ASP A 196 -12.25 -5.90 -9.98
CA ASP A 196 -10.82 -6.06 -10.22
C ASP A 196 -10.42 -5.48 -11.59
N ARG A 197 -10.56 -4.18 -11.78
CA ARG A 197 -10.08 -3.41 -12.93
C ARG A 197 -9.68 -2.03 -12.48
N GLY A 198 -8.45 -1.65 -12.74
CA GLY A 198 -7.93 -0.32 -12.44
C GLY A 198 -7.91 0.59 -13.67
N TYR A 199 -7.32 1.76 -13.50
CA TYR A 199 -7.24 2.77 -14.55
C TYR A 199 -6.37 2.29 -15.73
N LEU A 200 -6.78 2.67 -16.95
CA LEU A 200 -6.05 2.37 -18.18
C LEU A 200 -4.76 3.18 -18.34
N SER A 201 -4.62 4.28 -17.59
CA SER A 201 -3.44 5.13 -17.64
C SER A 201 -3.21 5.80 -16.29
N ALA A 202 -1.96 5.80 -15.81
CA ALA A 202 -1.55 6.50 -14.60
C ALA A 202 -1.77 8.03 -14.69
N TYR A 203 -1.91 8.57 -15.88
CA TYR A 203 -2.25 9.98 -16.07
C TYR A 203 -3.66 10.36 -15.62
N PHE A 204 -4.52 9.40 -15.30
CA PHE A 204 -5.83 9.64 -14.70
C PHE A 204 -5.77 9.86 -13.19
N VAL A 205 -4.67 9.54 -12.53
CA VAL A 205 -4.47 9.67 -11.09
C VAL A 205 -4.73 11.11 -10.61
N THR A 206 -5.50 11.25 -9.55
CA THR A 206 -5.79 12.53 -8.88
C THR A 206 -5.06 12.67 -7.55
N ASP A 207 -4.83 11.55 -6.87
CA ASP A 207 -4.03 11.44 -5.65
C ASP A 207 -2.72 10.70 -5.97
N SER A 208 -1.64 11.47 -6.14
CA SER A 208 -0.33 10.93 -6.48
C SER A 208 0.37 10.22 -5.31
N GLU A 209 -0.04 10.46 -4.07
CA GLU A 209 0.52 9.78 -2.90
C GLU A 209 0.05 8.32 -2.84
N LYS A 210 -1.24 8.09 -3.10
CA LYS A 210 -1.86 6.76 -3.14
C LYS A 210 -1.93 6.13 -4.53
N MET A 211 -1.52 6.87 -5.56
CA MET A 211 -1.67 6.46 -6.96
C MET A 211 -3.11 6.09 -7.33
N GLU A 212 -4.07 6.85 -6.85
CA GLU A 212 -5.50 6.65 -7.05
C GLU A 212 -6.17 7.78 -7.83
N CYS A 213 -7.22 7.43 -8.56
CA CYS A 213 -8.13 8.40 -9.15
C CYS A 213 -9.41 8.44 -8.30
N VAL A 214 -9.57 9.52 -7.53
CA VAL A 214 -10.72 9.76 -6.67
C VAL A 214 -11.66 10.76 -7.34
N MET A 215 -12.95 10.45 -7.38
CA MET A 215 -13.99 11.27 -8.00
C MET A 215 -15.21 11.36 -7.09
N ASP A 216 -15.66 12.58 -6.82
CA ASP A 216 -16.89 12.84 -6.08
C ASP A 216 -18.05 13.11 -7.04
N ASN A 217 -19.18 12.45 -6.78
CA ASN A 217 -20.41 12.54 -7.61
C ASN A 217 -20.17 12.38 -9.13
N PRO A 218 -19.42 11.35 -9.57
CA PRO A 218 -19.12 11.17 -10.99
C PRO A 218 -20.34 10.71 -11.78
N TYR A 219 -20.31 10.97 -13.08
CA TYR A 219 -21.06 10.20 -14.05
C TYR A 219 -20.33 8.89 -14.36
N ILE A 220 -21.07 7.83 -14.65
CA ILE A 220 -20.56 6.50 -14.97
C ILE A 220 -21.15 6.06 -16.31
N LEU A 221 -20.31 6.04 -17.35
CA LEU A 221 -20.65 5.46 -18.64
C LEU A 221 -20.36 3.97 -18.63
N ILE A 222 -21.33 3.16 -18.99
CA ILE A 222 -21.22 1.69 -19.04
C ILE A 222 -21.46 1.25 -20.48
N TYR A 223 -20.38 0.77 -21.15
CA TYR A 223 -20.41 0.35 -22.54
C TYR A 223 -19.87 -1.06 -22.71
N ASP A 224 -20.58 -1.90 -23.44
CA ASP A 224 -20.27 -3.34 -23.58
C ASP A 224 -19.21 -3.67 -24.62
N LYS A 225 -18.83 -2.68 -25.44
CA LYS A 225 -17.83 -2.82 -26.50
C LYS A 225 -16.60 -1.96 -26.29
N LYS A 226 -15.68 -2.06 -27.21
CA LYS A 226 -14.45 -1.28 -27.29
C LYS A 226 -14.73 0.14 -27.82
N ILE A 227 -14.13 1.15 -27.22
CA ILE A 227 -14.15 2.54 -27.70
C ILE A 227 -12.88 2.77 -28.53
N SER A 228 -13.04 2.79 -29.87
CA SER A 228 -11.92 2.96 -30.79
C SER A 228 -11.89 4.37 -31.40
N ASN A 229 -13.07 4.94 -31.66
CA ASN A 229 -13.20 6.22 -32.32
C ASN A 229 -13.76 7.26 -31.35
N ILE A 230 -12.98 8.31 -31.10
CA ILE A 230 -13.40 9.39 -30.20
C ILE A 230 -14.65 10.13 -30.68
N LYS A 231 -14.92 10.13 -31.99
CA LYS A 231 -16.08 10.82 -32.58
C LYS A 231 -17.40 10.21 -32.11
N ASP A 232 -17.45 8.88 -31.96
CA ASP A 232 -18.64 8.16 -31.53
C ASP A 232 -18.94 8.44 -30.04
N PHE A 233 -17.92 8.87 -29.30
CA PHE A 233 -17.97 9.21 -27.88
C PHE A 233 -18.19 10.71 -27.61
N LEU A 234 -17.95 11.59 -28.58
CA LEU A 234 -18.11 13.05 -28.41
C LEU A 234 -19.51 13.49 -27.94
N PRO A 235 -20.63 12.88 -28.44
CA PRO A 235 -21.97 13.29 -28.03
C PRO A 235 -22.23 13.19 -26.51
N ILE A 236 -21.55 12.28 -25.81
CA ILE A 236 -21.67 12.15 -24.35
C ILE A 236 -20.54 12.86 -23.61
N LEU A 237 -19.34 12.88 -24.21
CA LEU A 237 -18.17 13.49 -23.61
C LEU A 237 -18.31 15.00 -23.43
N GLN A 238 -18.86 15.67 -24.44
CA GLN A 238 -19.02 17.13 -24.42
C GLN A 238 -20.03 17.57 -23.35
N PRO A 239 -21.28 17.05 -23.26
CA PRO A 239 -22.20 17.42 -22.19
C PRO A 239 -21.66 17.07 -20.79
N ALA A 240 -20.95 15.95 -20.63
CA ALA A 240 -20.32 15.60 -19.36
C ALA A 240 -19.25 16.61 -18.96
N ALA A 241 -18.42 17.08 -19.91
CA ALA A 241 -17.42 18.12 -19.67
C ALA A 241 -18.07 19.46 -19.31
N GLU A 242 -19.12 19.86 -20.02
CA GLU A 242 -19.87 21.12 -19.76
C GLU A 242 -20.54 21.12 -18.39
N SER A 243 -20.96 19.95 -17.88
CA SER A 243 -21.53 19.82 -16.54
C SER A 243 -20.50 20.06 -15.41
N GLY A 244 -19.21 19.97 -15.70
CA GLY A 244 -18.11 20.07 -14.75
C GLY A 244 -17.97 18.85 -13.80
N ARG A 245 -18.86 17.86 -13.90
CA ARG A 245 -18.79 16.63 -13.11
C ARG A 245 -17.74 15.66 -13.67
N PRO A 246 -17.06 14.88 -12.81
CA PRO A 246 -16.17 13.83 -13.27
C PRO A 246 -16.91 12.74 -14.05
N LEU A 247 -16.22 12.07 -14.96
CA LEU A 247 -16.75 10.96 -15.76
C LEU A 247 -15.88 9.72 -15.61
N LEU A 248 -16.45 8.61 -15.15
CA LEU A 248 -15.86 7.28 -15.29
C LEU A 248 -16.36 6.64 -16.58
N VAL A 249 -15.45 6.08 -17.35
CA VAL A 249 -15.77 5.26 -18.53
C VAL A 249 -15.44 3.81 -18.24
N ILE A 250 -16.46 2.96 -18.26
CA ILE A 250 -16.32 1.49 -18.16
C ILE A 250 -16.63 0.93 -19.53
N ALA A 251 -15.63 0.39 -20.21
CA ALA A 251 -15.77 -0.18 -21.56
C ALA A 251 -15.01 -1.51 -21.66
N GLU A 252 -15.32 -2.32 -22.66
CA GLU A 252 -14.51 -3.54 -22.93
C GLU A 252 -13.03 -3.21 -23.03
N ASP A 253 -12.71 -2.19 -23.79
CA ASP A 253 -11.38 -1.58 -23.89
C ASP A 253 -11.51 -0.15 -24.44
N VAL A 254 -10.44 0.65 -24.30
CA VAL A 254 -10.32 1.95 -24.94
C VAL A 254 -9.04 1.96 -25.77
N ASP A 255 -9.16 2.09 -27.08
CA ASP A 255 -8.03 2.06 -28.00
C ASP A 255 -7.05 3.22 -27.79
N SER A 256 -5.81 3.00 -28.20
CA SER A 256 -4.71 3.93 -27.98
C SER A 256 -5.01 5.37 -28.46
N GLU A 257 -5.72 5.54 -29.58
CA GLU A 257 -6.07 6.87 -30.11
C GLU A 257 -7.12 7.57 -29.22
N ALA A 258 -8.19 6.85 -28.86
CA ALA A 258 -9.21 7.36 -27.95
C ALA A 258 -8.62 7.63 -26.57
N LEU A 259 -7.85 6.69 -26.03
CA LEU A 259 -7.19 6.83 -24.73
C LEU A 259 -6.24 8.03 -24.69
N THR A 260 -5.40 8.20 -25.72
CA THR A 260 -4.49 9.36 -25.84
C THR A 260 -5.27 10.67 -25.81
N THR A 261 -6.39 10.74 -26.53
CA THR A 261 -7.23 11.94 -26.55
C THR A 261 -7.82 12.25 -25.17
N LEU A 262 -8.29 11.24 -24.44
CA LEU A 262 -8.80 11.41 -23.07
C LEU A 262 -7.70 11.90 -22.13
N VAL A 263 -6.51 11.29 -22.18
CA VAL A 263 -5.35 11.66 -21.36
C VAL A 263 -4.91 13.10 -21.64
N VAL A 264 -4.78 13.48 -22.91
CA VAL A 264 -4.37 14.85 -23.28
C VAL A 264 -5.38 15.90 -22.79
N ASN A 265 -6.68 15.65 -22.93
CA ASN A 265 -7.71 16.57 -22.45
C ASN A 265 -7.77 16.61 -20.90
N ARG A 266 -7.50 15.50 -20.22
CA ARG A 266 -7.34 15.44 -18.77
C ARG A 266 -6.17 16.31 -18.31
N LEU A 267 -4.98 16.16 -18.92
CA LEU A 267 -3.78 16.92 -18.59
C LEU A 267 -3.93 18.43 -18.86
N ARG A 268 -4.69 18.80 -19.89
CA ARG A 268 -5.02 20.21 -20.17
C ARG A 268 -6.06 20.81 -19.22
N GLY A 269 -6.60 20.01 -18.29
CA GLY A 269 -7.61 20.45 -17.33
C GLY A 269 -9.02 20.63 -17.91
N GLY A 270 -9.24 20.23 -19.17
CA GLY A 270 -10.55 20.33 -19.84
C GLY A 270 -11.54 19.23 -19.44
N LEU A 271 -11.04 18.09 -18.92
CA LEU A 271 -11.86 16.95 -18.55
C LEU A 271 -11.42 16.36 -17.19
N LYS A 272 -12.38 16.07 -16.33
CA LYS A 272 -12.18 15.23 -15.15
C LYS A 272 -12.67 13.82 -15.50
N ILE A 273 -11.76 12.97 -16.00
CA ILE A 273 -12.12 11.67 -16.55
C ILE A 273 -11.16 10.57 -16.09
N CYS A 274 -11.70 9.37 -15.93
CA CYS A 274 -10.94 8.13 -15.81
C CYS A 274 -11.57 7.07 -16.72
N ALA A 275 -10.76 6.16 -17.23
CA ALA A 275 -11.23 5.02 -18.04
C ALA A 275 -10.69 3.73 -17.46
N VAL A 276 -11.57 2.72 -17.36
CA VAL A 276 -11.27 1.39 -16.85
C VAL A 276 -11.84 0.33 -17.80
N LYS A 277 -11.24 -0.87 -17.79
CA LYS A 277 -11.80 -2.01 -18.51
C LYS A 277 -13.01 -2.58 -17.76
N ALA A 278 -13.98 -3.04 -18.51
CA ALA A 278 -15.11 -3.78 -17.97
C ALA A 278 -14.63 -5.07 -17.26
N PRO A 279 -15.19 -5.42 -16.09
CA PRO A 279 -14.85 -6.64 -15.39
C PRO A 279 -15.39 -7.88 -16.10
N GLY A 280 -14.64 -8.99 -16.03
CA GLY A 280 -15.03 -10.27 -16.63
C GLY A 280 -14.84 -10.35 -18.14
N PHE A 281 -15.30 -11.46 -18.73
CA PHE A 281 -15.23 -11.74 -20.17
C PHE A 281 -16.55 -12.37 -20.64
N GLY A 282 -16.89 -12.20 -21.93
CA GLY A 282 -18.08 -12.79 -22.54
C GLY A 282 -19.39 -12.44 -21.81
N ASP A 283 -20.25 -13.43 -21.60
CA ASP A 283 -21.54 -13.23 -20.94
C ASP A 283 -21.42 -12.79 -19.48
N ARG A 284 -20.36 -13.19 -18.79
CA ARG A 284 -20.05 -12.69 -17.44
C ARG A 284 -19.81 -11.19 -17.42
N ARG A 285 -19.06 -10.66 -18.39
CA ARG A 285 -18.84 -9.22 -18.51
C ARG A 285 -20.16 -8.49 -18.65
N LYS A 286 -21.06 -8.97 -19.51
CA LYS A 286 -22.41 -8.40 -19.69
C LYS A 286 -23.19 -8.39 -18.37
N ALA A 287 -23.17 -9.52 -17.65
CA ALA A 287 -23.87 -9.64 -16.38
C ALA A 287 -23.32 -8.69 -15.30
N MET A 288 -21.98 -8.53 -15.24
CA MET A 288 -21.34 -7.58 -14.30
C MET A 288 -21.62 -6.13 -14.67
N LEU A 289 -21.65 -5.78 -15.97
CA LEU A 289 -22.03 -4.44 -16.42
C LEU A 289 -23.47 -4.12 -16.03
N GLU A 290 -24.40 -5.10 -16.11
CA GLU A 290 -25.78 -4.95 -15.63
C GLU A 290 -25.85 -4.73 -14.11
N ASP A 291 -25.03 -5.46 -13.34
CA ASP A 291 -24.96 -5.29 -11.89
C ASP A 291 -24.48 -3.87 -11.52
N ILE A 292 -23.47 -3.36 -12.25
CA ILE A 292 -23.00 -1.98 -12.08
C ILE A 292 -24.07 -0.97 -12.48
N ALA A 293 -24.80 -1.21 -13.57
CA ALA A 293 -25.88 -0.35 -14.02
C ALA A 293 -27.00 -0.27 -12.99
N VAL A 294 -27.45 -1.40 -12.45
CA VAL A 294 -28.47 -1.44 -11.40
C VAL A 294 -28.02 -0.72 -10.14
N LEU A 295 -26.75 -0.92 -9.74
CA LEU A 295 -26.17 -0.28 -8.55
C LEU A 295 -26.10 1.24 -8.70
N THR A 296 -25.77 1.74 -9.88
CA THR A 296 -25.51 3.17 -10.13
C THR A 296 -26.69 3.93 -10.73
N GLY A 297 -27.81 3.22 -11.02
CA GLY A 297 -28.97 3.79 -11.70
C GLY A 297 -28.73 4.13 -13.16
N GLY A 298 -27.67 3.57 -13.76
CA GLY A 298 -27.31 3.78 -15.16
C GLY A 298 -27.91 2.74 -16.10
N THR A 299 -27.59 2.87 -17.38
CA THR A 299 -27.99 1.94 -18.44
C THR A 299 -26.76 1.40 -19.16
N VAL A 300 -26.68 0.09 -19.34
CA VAL A 300 -25.65 -0.52 -20.20
C VAL A 300 -25.95 -0.18 -21.64
N ILE A 301 -25.05 0.58 -22.26
CA ILE A 301 -25.12 0.91 -23.68
C ILE A 301 -24.58 -0.30 -24.46
N SER A 302 -25.48 -0.97 -25.17
CA SER A 302 -25.21 -2.19 -25.93
C SER A 302 -25.99 -2.20 -27.22
N GLU A 303 -25.34 -2.54 -28.33
CA GLU A 303 -26.03 -2.72 -29.62
C GLU A 303 -27.03 -3.86 -29.60
N GLU A 304 -26.82 -4.88 -28.77
CA GLU A 304 -27.79 -5.96 -28.56
C GLU A 304 -29.11 -5.45 -27.98
N LYS A 305 -29.05 -4.35 -27.21
CA LYS A 305 -30.23 -3.62 -26.70
C LYS A 305 -30.71 -2.52 -27.64
N GLY A 306 -30.14 -2.38 -28.82
CA GLY A 306 -30.45 -1.34 -29.78
C GLY A 306 -29.88 0.05 -29.42
N LEU A 307 -28.98 0.13 -28.43
CA LEU A 307 -28.36 1.37 -27.97
C LEU A 307 -26.97 1.52 -28.58
N LYS A 308 -26.71 2.68 -29.20
CA LYS A 308 -25.39 3.03 -29.74
C LYS A 308 -24.73 4.11 -28.90
N LEU A 309 -23.39 4.09 -28.85
CA LEU A 309 -22.61 5.08 -28.08
C LEU A 309 -22.88 6.52 -28.55
N GLU A 310 -23.07 6.72 -29.85
CA GLU A 310 -23.40 8.01 -30.49
C GLU A 310 -24.75 8.61 -30.05
N GLN A 311 -25.62 7.77 -29.52
CA GLN A 311 -26.98 8.14 -29.08
C GLN A 311 -27.08 8.21 -27.54
N ALA A 312 -25.95 8.02 -26.84
CA ALA A 312 -25.92 8.07 -25.38
C ALA A 312 -26.23 9.50 -24.88
N THR A 313 -27.05 9.57 -23.83
CA THR A 313 -27.40 10.84 -23.15
C THR A 313 -26.95 10.81 -21.69
N LEU A 314 -26.86 11.98 -21.05
CA LEU A 314 -26.50 12.07 -19.63
C LEU A 314 -27.46 11.28 -18.71
N GLU A 315 -28.71 11.14 -19.10
CA GLU A 315 -29.75 10.40 -18.34
C GLU A 315 -29.50 8.87 -18.32
N MET A 316 -28.71 8.37 -19.30
CA MET A 316 -28.33 6.96 -19.36
C MET A 316 -27.10 6.65 -18.48
N LEU A 317 -26.41 7.68 -18.00
CA LEU A 317 -25.24 7.51 -17.17
C LEU A 317 -25.63 7.17 -15.74
N GLY A 318 -24.91 6.20 -15.16
CA GLY A 318 -24.99 5.94 -13.73
C GLY A 318 -24.32 7.05 -12.93
N THR A 319 -24.59 7.08 -11.63
CA THR A 319 -23.95 8.00 -10.67
C THR A 319 -23.69 7.30 -9.34
N CYS A 320 -22.77 7.82 -8.56
CA CYS A 320 -22.51 7.39 -7.18
C CYS A 320 -22.02 8.60 -6.36
N GLU A 321 -21.97 8.46 -5.04
CA GLU A 321 -21.45 9.52 -4.17
C GLU A 321 -19.95 9.66 -4.35
N LYS A 322 -19.22 8.53 -4.30
CA LYS A 322 -17.76 8.52 -4.45
C LYS A 322 -17.29 7.33 -5.26
N LEU A 323 -16.23 7.55 -6.00
CA LEU A 323 -15.57 6.54 -6.82
C LEU A 323 -14.06 6.62 -6.60
N THR A 324 -13.44 5.47 -6.35
CA THR A 324 -11.97 5.35 -6.23
C THR A 324 -11.47 4.30 -7.21
N VAL A 325 -10.52 4.68 -8.06
CA VAL A 325 -9.87 3.77 -9.02
C VAL A 325 -8.39 3.70 -8.70
N SER A 326 -7.93 2.54 -8.27
CA SER A 326 -6.51 2.24 -8.10
C SER A 326 -5.92 1.62 -9.37
N LYS A 327 -4.68 1.16 -9.30
CA LYS A 327 -4.02 0.45 -10.41
C LYS A 327 -4.76 -0.83 -10.81
N ASP A 328 -5.35 -1.53 -9.84
CA ASP A 328 -5.90 -2.87 -10.04
C ASP A 328 -7.42 -2.95 -9.77
N ASN A 329 -8.00 -2.00 -9.06
CA ASN A 329 -9.38 -2.06 -8.59
C ASN A 329 -10.15 -0.77 -8.86
N THR A 330 -11.47 -0.91 -9.01
CA THR A 330 -12.44 0.19 -9.04
C THR A 330 -13.49 -0.04 -7.95
N THR A 331 -13.64 0.92 -7.05
CA THR A 331 -14.59 0.91 -5.93
C THR A 331 -15.65 1.98 -6.13
N ILE A 332 -16.92 1.57 -6.14
CA ILE A 332 -18.10 2.42 -6.23
C ILE A 332 -18.74 2.47 -4.83
N VAL A 333 -18.86 3.65 -4.26
CA VAL A 333 -19.45 3.88 -2.94
C VAL A 333 -20.74 4.65 -3.08
N ASN A 334 -21.78 4.16 -2.45
CA ASN A 334 -23.12 4.75 -2.41
C ASN A 334 -23.65 5.05 -3.83
N GLY A 335 -23.87 3.97 -4.61
CA GLY A 335 -24.47 4.06 -5.94
C GLY A 335 -25.88 4.63 -5.89
N ALA A 336 -26.27 5.41 -6.90
CA ALA A 336 -27.57 6.08 -6.95
C ALA A 336 -28.69 5.19 -7.53
N GLY A 337 -28.48 3.87 -7.61
CA GLY A 337 -29.50 2.92 -8.07
C GLY A 337 -30.66 2.79 -7.09
N ASP A 338 -31.81 2.32 -7.60
CA ASP A 338 -32.96 2.06 -6.74
C ASP A 338 -32.72 0.83 -5.86
N SER A 339 -32.83 1.00 -4.55
CA SER A 339 -32.62 -0.08 -3.57
C SER A 339 -33.49 -1.31 -3.80
N GLN A 340 -34.71 -1.14 -4.36
CA GLN A 340 -35.58 -2.26 -4.69
C GLN A 340 -35.05 -3.02 -5.92
N ALA A 341 -34.59 -2.30 -6.95
CA ALA A 341 -33.97 -2.90 -8.12
C ALA A 341 -32.70 -3.69 -7.77
N ILE A 342 -31.89 -3.19 -6.85
CA ILE A 342 -30.70 -3.89 -6.33
C ILE A 342 -31.10 -5.19 -5.61
N LYS A 343 -32.12 -5.15 -4.73
CA LYS A 343 -32.65 -6.34 -4.05
C LYS A 343 -33.19 -7.37 -5.02
N ASP A 344 -33.93 -6.94 -6.04
CA ASP A 344 -34.47 -7.82 -7.07
C ASP A 344 -33.36 -8.48 -7.87
N ARG A 345 -32.29 -7.72 -8.18
CA ARG A 345 -31.11 -8.26 -8.86
C ARG A 345 -30.37 -9.30 -8.00
N VAL A 346 -30.19 -9.01 -6.70
CA VAL A 346 -29.63 -9.98 -5.73
C VAL A 346 -30.46 -11.26 -5.68
N ASN A 347 -31.80 -11.15 -5.63
CA ASN A 347 -32.69 -12.30 -5.62
C ASN A 347 -32.62 -13.10 -6.95
N GLN A 348 -32.45 -12.44 -8.07
CA GLN A 348 -32.24 -13.10 -9.37
C GLN A 348 -30.95 -13.94 -9.33
N ILE A 349 -29.82 -13.37 -8.88
CA ILE A 349 -28.55 -14.08 -8.79
C ILE A 349 -28.65 -15.29 -7.84
N LYS A 350 -29.37 -15.16 -6.70
CA LYS A 350 -29.60 -16.28 -5.78
C LYS A 350 -30.36 -17.44 -6.47
N LYS A 351 -31.38 -17.12 -7.25
CA LYS A 351 -32.09 -18.15 -8.03
C LYS A 351 -31.21 -18.79 -9.09
N GLU A 352 -30.35 -18.02 -9.75
CA GLU A 352 -29.38 -18.56 -10.72
C GLU A 352 -28.40 -19.55 -10.05
N ILE A 353 -27.96 -19.25 -8.80
CA ILE A 353 -27.10 -20.16 -8.00
C ILE A 353 -27.81 -21.47 -7.66
N GLU A 354 -29.11 -21.42 -7.37
CA GLU A 354 -29.89 -22.63 -7.05
C GLU A 354 -30.14 -23.50 -8.28
N LEU A 355 -30.28 -22.89 -9.45
CA LEU A 355 -30.58 -23.60 -10.71
C LEU A 355 -29.35 -24.14 -11.42
N THR A 356 -28.16 -23.57 -11.17
CA THR A 356 -26.94 -23.99 -11.85
C THR A 356 -26.42 -25.33 -11.32
N THR A 357 -26.04 -26.23 -12.23
CA THR A 357 -25.44 -27.53 -11.91
C THR A 357 -23.90 -27.52 -11.99
N SER A 358 -23.32 -26.48 -12.59
CA SER A 358 -21.88 -26.29 -12.71
C SER A 358 -21.30 -25.74 -11.43
N SER A 359 -20.38 -26.44 -10.80
CA SER A 359 -19.69 -25.98 -9.59
C SER A 359 -18.90 -24.69 -9.83
N TYR A 360 -18.29 -24.56 -10.99
CA TYR A 360 -17.55 -23.37 -11.41
C TYR A 360 -18.47 -22.15 -11.59
N ASP A 361 -19.61 -22.32 -12.29
CA ASP A 361 -20.56 -21.22 -12.48
C ASP A 361 -21.20 -20.82 -11.14
N LYS A 362 -21.46 -21.80 -10.28
CA LYS A 362 -21.96 -21.55 -8.93
C LYS A 362 -20.99 -20.70 -8.11
N GLU A 363 -19.72 -21.02 -8.11
CA GLU A 363 -18.68 -20.24 -7.45
C GLU A 363 -18.65 -18.79 -7.95
N LYS A 364 -18.70 -18.62 -9.27
CA LYS A 364 -18.66 -17.30 -9.89
C LYS A 364 -19.93 -16.47 -9.70
N LEU A 365 -21.06 -17.10 -9.59
CA LEU A 365 -22.32 -16.45 -9.21
C LEU A 365 -22.30 -16.04 -7.72
N GLN A 366 -21.67 -16.87 -6.86
CA GLN A 366 -21.47 -16.52 -5.45
C GLN A 366 -20.55 -15.31 -5.27
N GLU A 367 -19.41 -15.25 -6.01
CA GLU A 367 -18.53 -14.07 -6.03
C GLU A 367 -19.31 -12.81 -6.46
N ARG A 368 -20.11 -12.90 -7.50
CA ARG A 368 -20.91 -11.79 -8.01
C ARG A 368 -21.98 -11.34 -7.00
N LEU A 369 -22.63 -12.31 -6.35
CA LEU A 369 -23.58 -12.05 -5.28
C LEU A 369 -22.92 -11.33 -4.10
N ALA A 370 -21.75 -11.80 -3.66
CA ALA A 370 -21.02 -11.19 -2.56
C ALA A 370 -20.64 -9.72 -2.86
N LYS A 371 -20.20 -9.45 -4.09
CA LYS A 371 -19.84 -8.09 -4.53
C LYS A 371 -21.06 -7.13 -4.55
N LEU A 372 -22.24 -7.60 -4.94
CA LEU A 372 -23.44 -6.76 -5.04
C LEU A 372 -24.22 -6.65 -3.72
N ALA A 373 -24.33 -7.75 -2.97
CA ALA A 373 -25.14 -7.83 -1.76
C ALA A 373 -24.39 -7.39 -0.49
N GLY A 374 -23.05 -7.47 -0.50
CA GLY A 374 -22.22 -7.14 0.66
C GLY A 374 -22.16 -5.64 0.98
N GLY A 375 -22.40 -4.79 0.01
CA GLY A 375 -22.23 -3.34 0.15
C GLY A 375 -20.76 -2.94 0.39
N VAL A 376 -20.59 -1.69 0.80
CA VAL A 376 -19.29 -1.14 1.20
C VAL A 376 -19.41 -0.63 2.63
N ALA A 377 -18.55 -1.10 3.54
CA ALA A 377 -18.40 -0.47 4.84
C ALA A 377 -17.54 0.78 4.68
N VAL A 378 -18.06 1.92 5.12
CA VAL A 378 -17.32 3.18 5.12
C VAL A 378 -16.98 3.52 6.56
N LEU A 379 -15.69 3.57 6.86
CA LEU A 379 -15.21 4.02 8.15
C LEU A 379 -14.95 5.52 8.07
N TYR A 380 -15.84 6.29 8.67
CA TYR A 380 -15.73 7.75 8.76
C TYR A 380 -14.83 8.13 9.91
N VAL A 381 -13.67 8.70 9.60
CA VAL A 381 -12.68 9.12 10.60
C VAL A 381 -12.98 10.54 11.04
N GLY A 382 -13.20 10.75 12.34
CA GLY A 382 -13.43 12.06 12.96
C GLY A 382 -12.24 12.52 13.77
N ALA A 383 -11.95 13.84 13.73
CA ALA A 383 -10.90 14.48 14.54
C ALA A 383 -11.19 15.96 14.80
N ASN A 384 -10.40 16.59 15.70
CA ASN A 384 -10.58 18.00 16.08
C ASN A 384 -9.82 18.97 15.16
N SER A 385 -8.84 18.47 14.39
CA SER A 385 -8.05 19.27 13.45
C SER A 385 -7.73 18.45 12.20
N GLU A 386 -7.42 19.13 11.11
CA GLU A 386 -7.02 18.52 9.84
C GLU A 386 -5.75 17.66 9.98
N VAL A 387 -4.78 18.12 10.78
CA VAL A 387 -3.54 17.39 11.05
C VAL A 387 -3.81 16.07 11.80
N GLU A 388 -4.67 16.11 12.83
CA GLU A 388 -5.09 14.94 13.58
C GLU A 388 -5.93 13.99 12.69
N MET A 389 -6.79 14.54 11.84
CA MET A 389 -7.60 13.77 10.89
C MET A 389 -6.71 12.95 9.95
N LYS A 390 -5.69 13.57 9.36
CA LYS A 390 -4.78 12.91 8.42
C LYS A 390 -3.99 11.81 9.15
N GLU A 391 -3.44 12.08 10.32
CA GLU A 391 -2.71 11.08 11.12
C GLU A 391 -3.59 9.88 11.50
N LYS A 392 -4.83 10.15 11.96
CA LYS A 392 -5.76 9.08 12.34
C LYS A 392 -6.20 8.26 11.13
N LYS A 393 -6.37 8.90 9.97
CA LYS A 393 -6.70 8.23 8.70
C LYS A 393 -5.58 7.30 8.24
N ASP A 394 -4.33 7.76 8.29
CA ASP A 394 -3.16 6.94 7.94
C ASP A 394 -3.08 5.70 8.84
N ARG A 395 -3.26 5.85 10.16
CA ARG A 395 -3.31 4.71 11.11
C ARG A 395 -4.43 3.71 10.85
N VAL A 396 -5.60 4.20 10.46
CA VAL A 396 -6.75 3.34 10.11
C VAL A 396 -6.45 2.57 8.82
N ASP A 397 -5.81 3.22 7.85
CA ASP A 397 -5.41 2.60 6.58
C ASP A 397 -4.40 1.47 6.81
N ASP A 398 -3.36 1.72 7.62
CA ASP A 398 -2.37 0.71 8.03
C ASP A 398 -3.04 -0.48 8.73
N ALA A 399 -3.93 -0.20 9.69
CA ALA A 399 -4.66 -1.23 10.42
C ALA A 399 -5.58 -2.07 9.51
N LEU A 400 -6.23 -1.46 8.52
CA LEU A 400 -7.04 -2.16 7.53
C LEU A 400 -6.17 -3.07 6.64
N CYS A 401 -5.04 -2.56 6.17
CA CYS A 401 -4.09 -3.32 5.34
C CYS A 401 -3.49 -4.51 6.12
N ALA A 402 -3.04 -4.28 7.36
CA ALA A 402 -2.54 -5.33 8.24
C ALA A 402 -3.59 -6.41 8.52
N THR A 403 -4.85 -6.02 8.70
CA THR A 403 -5.96 -6.95 8.92
C THR A 403 -6.20 -7.83 7.69
N ARG A 404 -6.18 -7.25 6.48
CA ARG A 404 -6.26 -8.02 5.22
C ARG A 404 -5.10 -8.97 5.06
N ALA A 405 -3.87 -8.52 5.32
CA ALA A 405 -2.68 -9.36 5.29
C ALA A 405 -2.77 -10.54 6.28
N ALA A 406 -3.36 -10.32 7.47
CA ALA A 406 -3.59 -11.37 8.47
C ALA A 406 -4.65 -12.40 8.02
N ILE A 407 -5.68 -11.97 7.32
CA ILE A 407 -6.69 -12.88 6.74
C ILE A 407 -6.09 -13.75 5.64
N GLU A 408 -5.18 -13.19 4.82
CA GLU A 408 -4.55 -13.90 3.71
C GLU A 408 -3.56 -14.99 4.17
N GLU A 409 -2.63 -14.66 5.05
CA GLU A 409 -1.51 -15.55 5.40
C GLU A 409 -1.47 -15.94 6.89
N GLY A 410 -2.45 -15.48 7.67
CA GLY A 410 -2.48 -15.76 9.12
C GLY A 410 -1.62 -14.81 9.94
N VAL A 411 -1.45 -15.14 11.21
CA VAL A 411 -0.75 -14.31 12.20
C VAL A 411 0.33 -15.10 12.93
N VAL A 412 1.35 -14.38 13.37
CA VAL A 412 2.48 -14.89 14.16
C VAL A 412 2.64 -14.07 15.45
N ALA A 413 3.50 -14.51 16.38
CA ALA A 413 3.84 -13.70 17.54
C ALA A 413 4.50 -12.40 17.13
N GLY A 414 3.97 -11.27 17.62
CA GLY A 414 4.36 -9.93 17.21
C GLY A 414 5.62 -9.39 17.88
N GLY A 415 5.83 -8.07 17.71
CA GLY A 415 6.93 -7.36 18.36
C GLY A 415 8.32 -7.83 17.98
N GLY A 416 8.51 -8.44 16.83
CA GLY A 416 9.78 -9.00 16.37
C GLY A 416 10.13 -10.36 16.98
N THR A 417 9.29 -10.93 17.83
CA THR A 417 9.53 -12.21 18.50
C THR A 417 9.68 -13.35 17.51
N THR A 418 8.84 -13.41 16.47
CA THR A 418 8.91 -14.45 15.44
C THR A 418 10.26 -14.48 14.73
N TYR A 419 10.89 -13.33 14.47
CA TYR A 419 12.24 -13.27 13.91
C TYR A 419 13.29 -13.87 14.84
N ILE A 420 13.18 -13.62 16.17
CA ILE A 420 14.10 -14.21 17.16
C ILE A 420 13.94 -15.74 17.21
N ARG A 421 12.71 -16.24 17.09
CA ARG A 421 12.47 -17.71 17.03
C ARG A 421 13.02 -18.33 15.74
N ALA A 422 12.94 -17.64 14.62
CA ALA A 422 13.48 -18.11 13.34
C ALA A 422 15.02 -18.28 13.36
N GLN A 423 15.73 -17.63 14.29
CA GLN A 423 17.19 -17.83 14.46
C GLN A 423 17.56 -19.29 14.74
N GLN A 424 16.68 -20.07 15.31
CA GLN A 424 16.91 -21.51 15.56
C GLN A 424 17.08 -22.28 14.23
N LYS A 425 16.27 -21.95 13.21
CA LYS A 425 16.43 -22.54 11.86
C LYS A 425 17.74 -22.10 11.21
N LEU A 426 18.16 -20.85 11.41
CA LEU A 426 19.43 -20.34 10.87
C LEU A 426 20.65 -20.98 11.53
N ALA A 427 20.58 -21.37 12.79
CA ALA A 427 21.65 -22.07 13.50
C ALA A 427 21.96 -23.46 12.90
N GLU A 428 20.98 -24.10 12.28
CA GLU A 428 21.11 -25.39 11.61
C GLU A 428 21.58 -25.26 10.13
N LEU A 429 21.47 -24.05 9.55
CA LEU A 429 21.74 -23.78 8.16
C LEU A 429 23.25 -23.62 7.91
N LYS A 430 23.76 -24.29 6.90
CA LYS A 430 25.16 -24.24 6.51
C LYS A 430 25.34 -23.61 5.13
N GLY A 431 26.33 -22.72 5.04
CA GLY A 431 26.79 -22.20 3.76
C GLY A 431 27.70 -23.19 3.04
N ASP A 432 27.78 -23.10 1.71
CA ASP A 432 28.64 -23.94 0.89
C ASP A 432 30.12 -23.53 1.00
N ASN A 433 30.37 -22.29 1.46
CA ASN A 433 31.69 -21.73 1.77
C ASN A 433 31.60 -20.75 2.96
N ALA A 434 32.77 -20.23 3.39
CA ALA A 434 32.87 -19.34 4.56
C ALA A 434 32.11 -18.00 4.36
N ASP A 435 32.13 -17.45 3.15
CA ASP A 435 31.50 -16.17 2.84
C ASP A 435 29.96 -16.34 2.78
N GLU A 436 29.48 -17.45 2.24
CA GLU A 436 28.07 -17.79 2.27
C GLU A 436 27.58 -17.99 3.73
N GLN A 437 28.37 -18.69 4.56
CA GLN A 437 28.06 -18.82 5.99
C GLN A 437 28.03 -17.45 6.67
N THR A 438 28.91 -16.54 6.30
CA THR A 438 28.92 -15.16 6.80
C THR A 438 27.63 -14.43 6.37
N GLY A 439 27.16 -14.64 5.14
CA GLY A 439 25.87 -14.11 4.68
C GLY A 439 24.69 -14.58 5.54
N ILE A 440 24.66 -15.86 5.92
CA ILE A 440 23.66 -16.42 6.85
C ILE A 440 23.74 -15.72 8.21
N ASN A 441 24.94 -15.54 8.75
CA ASN A 441 25.16 -14.89 10.04
C ASN A 441 24.74 -13.41 10.04
N ILE A 442 24.92 -12.70 8.91
CA ILE A 442 24.44 -11.32 8.73
C ILE A 442 22.92 -11.24 8.92
N VAL A 443 22.16 -12.12 8.27
CA VAL A 443 20.69 -12.15 8.44
C VAL A 443 20.34 -12.53 9.88
N CYS A 444 20.99 -13.54 10.45
CA CYS A 444 20.75 -13.95 11.83
C CYS A 444 20.91 -12.78 12.81
N ARG A 445 21.89 -11.91 12.60
CA ARG A 445 22.10 -10.72 13.41
C ARG A 445 21.09 -9.61 13.09
N ALA A 446 20.79 -9.39 11.82
CA ALA A 446 19.91 -8.31 11.38
C ALA A 446 18.46 -8.48 11.85
N ILE A 447 17.95 -9.71 11.89
CA ILE A 447 16.57 -9.98 12.30
C ILE A 447 16.30 -9.75 13.81
N GLU A 448 17.33 -9.43 14.60
CA GLU A 448 17.17 -8.96 15.99
C GLU A 448 16.75 -7.50 16.08
N GLU A 449 17.06 -6.70 15.05
CA GLU A 449 16.91 -5.25 15.12
C GLU A 449 15.47 -4.77 15.31
N PRO A 450 14.41 -5.39 14.76
CA PRO A 450 13.06 -4.97 15.05
C PRO A 450 12.72 -4.99 16.54
N LEU A 451 12.98 -6.12 17.24
CA LEU A 451 12.77 -6.22 18.68
C LEU A 451 13.67 -5.27 19.46
N ARG A 452 14.94 -5.15 19.06
CA ARG A 452 15.92 -4.26 19.66
C ARG A 452 15.48 -2.81 19.60
N GLN A 453 15.01 -2.37 18.43
CA GLN A 453 14.54 -1.01 18.22
C GLN A 453 13.23 -0.72 18.97
N ILE A 454 12.29 -1.66 19.01
CA ILE A 454 11.05 -1.55 19.81
C ILE A 454 11.40 -1.33 21.29
N ALA A 455 12.32 -2.12 21.82
CA ALA A 455 12.78 -1.97 23.20
C ALA A 455 13.48 -0.63 23.43
N PHE A 456 14.35 -0.21 22.51
CA PHE A 456 15.05 1.08 22.57
C PHE A 456 14.07 2.27 22.57
N ASN A 457 13.09 2.26 21.68
CA ASN A 457 12.05 3.30 21.63
C ASN A 457 11.21 3.33 22.92
N GLY A 458 11.12 2.19 23.61
CA GLY A 458 10.50 2.04 24.92
C GLY A 458 11.34 2.56 26.09
N GLY A 459 12.61 2.90 25.86
CA GLY A 459 13.58 3.30 26.91
C GLY A 459 14.30 2.13 27.56
N GLY A 460 14.16 0.90 27.02
CA GLY A 460 14.82 -0.32 27.49
C GLY A 460 16.14 -0.62 26.77
N GLU A 461 16.93 -1.51 27.35
CA GLU A 461 18.18 -2.02 26.76
C GLU A 461 17.88 -3.13 25.76
N GLY A 462 17.87 -2.82 24.46
CA GLY A 462 17.49 -3.75 23.41
C GLY A 462 18.28 -5.07 23.41
N ALA A 463 19.59 -5.05 23.76
CA ALA A 463 20.40 -6.25 23.83
C ALA A 463 19.94 -7.21 24.94
N VAL A 464 19.55 -6.66 26.10
CA VAL A 464 19.03 -7.45 27.23
C VAL A 464 17.68 -8.05 26.89
N VAL A 465 16.81 -7.26 26.25
CA VAL A 465 15.48 -7.73 25.82
C VAL A 465 15.60 -8.87 24.81
N VAL A 466 16.44 -8.71 23.78
CA VAL A 466 16.67 -9.77 22.78
C VAL A 466 17.20 -11.04 23.44
N GLN A 467 18.14 -10.93 24.37
CA GLN A 467 18.70 -12.10 25.06
C GLN A 467 17.61 -12.84 25.87
N LYS A 468 16.80 -12.13 26.65
CA LYS A 468 15.71 -12.73 27.42
C LYS A 468 14.65 -13.40 26.55
N VAL A 469 14.27 -12.75 25.43
CA VAL A 469 13.32 -13.33 24.48
C VAL A 469 13.91 -14.57 23.82
N ARG A 470 15.21 -14.58 23.46
CA ARG A 470 15.91 -15.73 22.88
C ARG A 470 15.93 -16.94 23.84
N GLU A 471 16.12 -16.72 25.15
CA GLU A 471 16.10 -17.76 26.17
C GLU A 471 14.69 -18.37 26.39
N GLY A 472 13.64 -17.65 26.03
CA GLY A 472 12.27 -18.11 26.10
C GLY A 472 11.90 -19.08 24.97
N GLN A 473 10.74 -19.71 25.08
CA GLN A 473 10.21 -20.66 24.10
C GLN A 473 8.82 -20.26 23.60
N GLY A 474 8.43 -20.77 22.43
CA GLY A 474 7.13 -20.50 21.81
C GLY A 474 6.90 -19.01 21.59
N ASP A 475 5.72 -18.52 21.96
CA ASP A 475 5.31 -17.13 21.78
C ASP A 475 5.72 -16.18 22.92
N PHE A 476 6.61 -16.65 23.84
CA PHE A 476 7.17 -15.81 24.91
C PHE A 476 7.98 -14.66 24.30
N GLY A 477 7.58 -13.44 24.59
CA GLY A 477 8.19 -12.24 24.03
C GLY A 477 8.12 -11.04 25.00
N TYR A 478 8.45 -9.88 24.50
CA TYR A 478 8.50 -8.64 25.26
C TYR A 478 7.35 -7.70 24.85
N ASN A 479 6.47 -7.40 25.81
CA ASN A 479 5.43 -6.39 25.67
C ASN A 479 6.02 -5.00 25.97
N ALA A 480 6.40 -4.27 24.95
CA ALA A 480 7.03 -2.95 25.10
C ALA A 480 6.06 -1.88 25.66
N ARG A 481 4.75 -2.12 25.64
CA ARG A 481 3.76 -1.18 26.23
C ARG A 481 3.80 -1.21 27.75
N THR A 482 3.83 -2.44 28.33
CA THR A 482 3.79 -2.64 29.79
C THR A 482 5.15 -2.86 30.41
N ASP A 483 6.19 -3.08 29.58
CA ASP A 483 7.55 -3.47 29.99
C ASP A 483 7.60 -4.85 30.68
N GLU A 484 6.78 -5.80 30.19
CA GLU A 484 6.64 -7.14 30.74
C GLU A 484 7.03 -8.21 29.71
N TYR A 485 7.37 -9.39 30.22
CA TYR A 485 7.65 -10.58 29.40
C TYR A 485 6.53 -11.58 29.57
N GLU A 486 5.85 -11.93 28.48
CA GLU A 486 4.67 -12.77 28.49
C GLU A 486 4.49 -13.54 27.18
N ASP A 487 3.49 -14.40 27.11
CA ASP A 487 3.05 -15.05 25.88
C ASP A 487 2.30 -14.01 25.01
N LEU A 488 2.97 -13.52 23.97
CA LEU A 488 2.46 -12.41 23.15
C LEU A 488 1.20 -12.79 22.39
N ARG A 489 1.07 -14.04 21.97
CA ARG A 489 -0.14 -14.50 21.28
C ARG A 489 -1.36 -14.48 22.19
N LYS A 490 -1.20 -14.89 23.45
CA LYS A 490 -2.27 -14.78 24.46
C LYS A 490 -2.55 -13.34 24.85
N ALA A 491 -1.53 -12.50 24.87
CA ALA A 491 -1.68 -11.06 25.14
C ALA A 491 -2.31 -10.28 23.97
N GLY A 492 -2.54 -10.93 22.81
CA GLY A 492 -3.08 -10.29 21.61
C GLY A 492 -2.06 -9.45 20.85
N ILE A 493 -0.77 -9.61 21.12
CA ILE A 493 0.32 -8.92 20.41
C ILE A 493 0.77 -9.83 19.27
N ILE A 494 0.13 -9.70 18.14
CA ILE A 494 0.30 -10.55 16.96
C ILE A 494 0.53 -9.68 15.72
N ASP A 495 1.42 -10.14 14.84
CA ASP A 495 1.73 -9.50 13.56
C ASP A 495 1.22 -10.36 12.40
N PRO A 496 0.76 -9.78 11.28
CA PRO A 496 0.45 -10.54 10.08
C PRO A 496 1.69 -11.25 9.53
N ALA A 497 1.57 -12.53 9.23
CA ALA A 497 2.68 -13.32 8.67
C ALA A 497 3.16 -12.75 7.34
N LYS A 498 2.25 -12.29 6.48
CA LYS A 498 2.54 -11.64 5.20
C LYS A 498 3.41 -10.39 5.39
N VAL A 499 3.07 -9.53 6.35
CA VAL A 499 3.84 -8.29 6.64
C VAL A 499 5.28 -8.62 7.05
N ALA A 500 5.45 -9.55 8.01
CA ALA A 500 6.78 -9.97 8.46
C ALA A 500 7.61 -10.58 7.32
N ARG A 501 7.00 -11.45 6.50
CA ARG A 501 7.67 -12.10 5.38
C ARG A 501 8.09 -11.11 4.30
N VAL A 502 7.17 -10.30 3.81
CA VAL A 502 7.38 -9.34 2.72
C VAL A 502 8.42 -8.29 3.11
N ALA A 503 8.39 -7.79 4.36
CA ALA A 503 9.39 -6.86 4.87
C ALA A 503 10.81 -7.44 4.76
N LEU A 504 11.01 -8.71 5.11
CA LEU A 504 12.33 -9.36 5.02
C LEU A 504 12.75 -9.65 3.57
N GLU A 505 11.84 -10.15 2.72
CA GLU A 505 12.11 -10.46 1.32
C GLU A 505 12.50 -9.22 0.52
N ASN A 506 11.72 -8.13 0.62
CA ASN A 506 12.02 -6.88 -0.07
C ASN A 506 13.33 -6.26 0.41
N THR A 507 13.57 -6.32 1.71
CA THR A 507 14.83 -5.88 2.32
C THR A 507 16.03 -6.63 1.77
N ALA A 508 16.01 -7.96 1.78
CA ALA A 508 17.12 -8.79 1.34
C ALA A 508 17.46 -8.59 -0.14
N SER A 509 16.44 -8.42 -0.97
CA SER A 509 16.60 -8.14 -2.39
C SER A 509 17.44 -6.88 -2.63
N ILE A 510 17.08 -5.77 -1.99
CA ILE A 510 17.79 -4.49 -2.16
C ILE A 510 19.13 -4.47 -1.44
N ALA A 511 19.21 -4.99 -0.20
CA ALA A 511 20.46 -5.05 0.54
C ALA A 511 21.51 -5.94 -0.16
N GLY A 512 21.07 -7.06 -0.76
CA GLY A 512 21.95 -7.92 -1.57
C GLY A 512 22.51 -7.19 -2.80
N MET A 513 21.71 -6.40 -3.50
CA MET A 513 22.16 -5.55 -4.61
C MET A 513 23.11 -4.46 -4.12
N PHE A 514 22.81 -3.82 -3.00
CA PHE A 514 23.68 -2.82 -2.40
C PHE A 514 25.07 -3.38 -2.10
N LEU A 515 25.16 -4.55 -1.45
CA LEU A 515 26.44 -5.17 -1.07
C LEU A 515 27.28 -5.59 -2.28
N THR A 516 26.64 -5.92 -3.40
CA THR A 516 27.32 -6.29 -4.66
C THR A 516 27.66 -5.08 -5.55
N THR A 517 27.30 -3.86 -5.15
CA THR A 517 27.59 -2.64 -5.90
C THR A 517 29.07 -2.26 -5.76
N GLU A 518 29.72 -1.98 -6.88
CA GLU A 518 31.13 -1.59 -6.95
C GLU A 518 31.34 -0.15 -7.46
N CYS A 519 30.36 0.34 -8.24
CA CYS A 519 30.45 1.64 -8.89
C CYS A 519 29.12 2.38 -8.76
N LEU A 520 29.19 3.67 -8.46
CA LEU A 520 28.03 4.57 -8.39
C LEU A 520 28.21 5.73 -9.36
N ILE A 521 27.21 5.97 -10.18
CA ILE A 521 27.18 6.99 -11.22
C ILE A 521 26.03 7.95 -10.95
N VAL A 522 26.33 9.21 -10.68
CA VAL A 522 25.34 10.25 -10.38
C VAL A 522 25.45 11.43 -11.35
N ASP A 523 24.41 12.25 -11.42
CA ASP A 523 24.47 13.50 -12.15
C ASP A 523 25.33 14.53 -11.40
N LYS A 524 26.24 15.21 -12.14
CA LYS A 524 27.03 16.28 -11.55
C LYS A 524 26.14 17.51 -11.36
N PRO A 525 26.13 18.12 -10.16
CA PRO A 525 25.37 19.34 -9.93
C PRO A 525 25.72 20.43 -10.96
N GLU A 526 24.72 21.02 -11.57
CA GLU A 526 24.93 22.18 -12.43
C GLU A 526 25.30 23.37 -11.52
N LYS A 527 26.45 23.99 -11.80
CA LYS A 527 26.76 25.26 -11.15
C LYS A 527 25.71 26.27 -11.63
N GLU A 528 24.94 26.80 -10.69
CA GLU A 528 24.07 27.94 -11.01
C GLU A 528 24.90 29.00 -11.75
N PRO A 529 24.44 29.48 -12.92
CA PRO A 529 25.15 30.55 -13.59
C PRO A 529 25.20 31.76 -12.66
N ALA A 530 26.42 32.19 -12.30
CA ALA A 530 26.61 33.37 -11.49
C ALA A 530 25.78 34.51 -12.10
N MET A 531 24.83 35.04 -11.37
CA MET A 531 24.10 36.23 -11.81
C MET A 531 25.12 37.32 -12.14
N PRO A 532 25.09 37.94 -13.31
CA PRO A 532 26.00 39.01 -13.62
C PRO A 532 25.79 40.10 -12.59
N MET A 533 26.81 40.38 -11.78
CA MET A 533 26.84 41.55 -10.90
C MET A 533 26.55 42.77 -11.77
N GLY A 534 25.37 43.37 -11.58
CA GLY A 534 25.01 44.62 -12.17
C GLY A 534 26.08 45.65 -11.85
N ASN A 535 26.73 46.18 -12.88
CA ASN A 535 27.75 47.19 -12.81
C ASN A 535 27.20 48.42 -12.08
N PRO A 536 27.65 48.81 -10.89
CA PRO A 536 27.25 50.07 -10.28
C PRO A 536 28.13 51.16 -10.81
N GLY A 537 27.79 51.71 -11.93
CA GLY A 537 28.59 52.81 -12.48
C GLY A 537 28.02 53.48 -13.69
N MET A 538 27.31 54.55 -13.47
CA MET A 538 27.40 55.86 -14.13
C MET A 538 26.05 56.58 -14.03
N GLY A 539 25.74 57.06 -12.85
CA GLY A 539 24.94 58.28 -12.71
C GLY A 539 25.90 59.44 -12.66
N GLY A 540 26.05 60.12 -13.78
CA GLY A 540 26.83 61.34 -13.91
C GLY A 540 26.21 62.27 -14.88
N MET A 541 25.64 63.33 -14.37
CA MET A 541 25.46 64.67 -14.96
C MET A 541 24.80 64.82 -16.34
N MET A 542 23.61 65.26 -16.42
CA MET A 542 23.22 66.65 -16.76
C MET A 542 21.72 66.81 -16.55
#